data_8cadcaad781d449751ed2dbd1a3f9ae2
#
_entry.id   8cadcaad781d449751ed2dbd1a3f9ae2
#
_cell.length_a   1.000
_cell.length_b   1.000
_cell.length_c   1.000
_cell.angle_alpha   90.00
_cell.angle_beta   90.00
_cell.angle_gamma   90.00
#
_symmetry.space_group_name_H-M   'P 1'
#
loop_
_entity.id
_entity.type
_entity.pdbx_description
1 polymer ?
#
loop_
_entity_poly.entity_id
_entity_poly.type
_entity_poly.pdbx_seq_one_letter_code
_entity_poly.pdbx_strand_id
1 'polypeptide(L)'
;MDMKNLTGAITALVTPFDAQGNVDFEALERFVDFQIEQGIDGILALGTTGESSTMTDEEDIEVVKAILARAQGRVPVIGGAGSNSSAESLRKAEALEKAGVDGLLLITPYYNKSNEEGIYQHFSYVLDRVDVPCILYNIPGRTGCSISERNVQRLAAHPNAWGIKEASGDISYATKVARYLSDDFTMWSGNDDMIVPLLSLGASGVISVWSNLDPKMVHDLVTAWHRGEVSLARELQLQYLDLVHALFCEVNPIPVKAALARMGFMEENYRLPLWKMTEEHAEVLENAMRKAGLLDA
;
A
#
# COMPACT_ATOMS: atom_id res chain seq x y z
N MET A 1 18.17 0.84 -5.18
CA MET A 1 18.17 1.61 -3.91
C MET A 1 18.35 0.65 -2.75
N ASP A 2 18.94 1.05 -1.60
CA ASP A 2 19.03 0.12 -0.46
C ASP A 2 17.67 0.08 0.26
N MET A 3 16.89 -0.93 -0.05
CA MET A 3 15.56 -1.13 0.53
C MET A 3 15.59 -1.43 2.05
N LYS A 4 16.72 -1.94 2.57
CA LYS A 4 16.83 -2.34 3.98
C LYS A 4 16.67 -1.17 4.97
N ASN A 5 16.93 0.04 4.51
CA ASN A 5 16.84 1.26 5.33
C ASN A 5 15.59 2.10 5.00
N LEU A 6 14.66 1.59 4.20
CA LEU A 6 13.43 2.34 3.86
C LEU A 6 12.56 2.48 5.10
N THR A 7 12.39 3.72 5.52
CA THR A 7 11.42 4.16 6.54
C THR A 7 10.54 5.24 5.95
N GLY A 8 9.39 5.49 6.54
CA GLY A 8 8.54 6.60 6.10
C GLY A 8 7.19 6.18 5.54
N ALA A 9 6.70 6.96 4.58
CA ALA A 9 5.42 6.76 3.94
C ALA A 9 5.60 6.19 2.52
N ILE A 10 4.98 5.06 2.26
CA ILE A 10 4.90 4.44 0.93
C ILE A 10 3.47 4.63 0.42
N THR A 11 3.29 5.28 -0.72
CA THR A 11 1.95 5.43 -1.30
C THR A 11 1.47 4.14 -1.93
N ALA A 12 0.34 3.61 -1.47
CA ALA A 12 -0.42 2.60 -2.21
C ALA A 12 -1.10 3.32 -3.40
N LEU A 13 -0.38 3.44 -4.51
CA LEU A 13 -0.73 4.31 -5.61
C LEU A 13 -2.01 3.85 -6.31
N VAL A 14 -2.92 4.80 -6.61
CA VAL A 14 -4.08 4.55 -7.48
C VAL A 14 -3.63 4.42 -8.94
N THR A 15 -4.40 3.69 -9.75
CA THR A 15 -4.26 3.68 -11.20
C THR A 15 -5.39 4.52 -11.82
N PRO A 16 -5.07 5.65 -12.48
CA PRO A 16 -6.06 6.43 -13.22
C PRO A 16 -6.59 5.67 -14.43
N PHE A 17 -7.88 5.79 -14.69
CA PHE A 17 -8.53 5.26 -15.90
C PHE A 17 -9.25 6.37 -16.65
N ASP A 18 -9.25 6.29 -17.98
CA ASP A 18 -10.05 7.14 -18.85
C ASP A 18 -11.53 6.74 -18.86
N ALA A 19 -12.37 7.50 -19.56
CA ALA A 19 -13.82 7.23 -19.67
C ALA A 19 -14.14 5.91 -20.41
N GLN A 20 -13.20 5.32 -21.12
CA GLN A 20 -13.31 4.03 -21.80
C GLN A 20 -12.81 2.88 -20.93
N GLY A 21 -12.24 3.18 -19.76
CA GLY A 21 -11.68 2.22 -18.82
C GLY A 21 -10.25 1.79 -19.17
N ASN A 22 -9.56 2.47 -20.08
CA ASN A 22 -8.13 2.24 -20.30
C ASN A 22 -7.32 2.97 -19.23
N VAL A 23 -6.07 2.55 -19.02
CA VAL A 23 -5.15 3.26 -18.13
C VAL A 23 -4.84 4.64 -18.71
N ASP A 24 -5.07 5.70 -17.93
CA ASP A 24 -4.67 7.07 -18.27
C ASP A 24 -3.21 7.30 -17.85
N PHE A 25 -2.30 7.00 -18.75
CA PHE A 25 -0.86 7.14 -18.48
C PHE A 25 -0.42 8.59 -18.29
N GLU A 26 -1.08 9.56 -18.93
CA GLU A 26 -0.75 10.97 -18.73
C GLU A 26 -1.10 11.42 -17.30
N ALA A 27 -2.28 11.07 -16.81
CA ALA A 27 -2.65 11.32 -15.42
C ALA A 27 -1.75 10.55 -14.44
N LEU A 28 -1.42 9.28 -14.73
CA LEU A 28 -0.53 8.47 -13.91
C LEU A 28 0.85 9.13 -13.76
N GLU A 29 1.47 9.56 -14.85
CA GLU A 29 2.80 10.18 -14.83
C GLU A 29 2.80 11.50 -14.05
N ARG A 30 1.81 12.37 -14.26
CA ARG A 30 1.65 13.59 -13.46
C ARG A 30 1.46 13.29 -11.98
N PHE A 31 0.73 12.24 -11.68
CA PHE A 31 0.44 11.84 -10.31
C PHE A 31 1.68 11.25 -9.60
N VAL A 32 2.50 10.48 -10.30
CA VAL A 32 3.80 10.02 -9.78
C VAL A 32 4.72 11.19 -9.46
N ASP A 33 4.80 12.20 -10.34
CA ASP A 33 5.60 13.39 -10.07
C ASP A 33 5.10 14.12 -8.82
N PHE A 34 3.79 14.35 -8.71
CA PHE A 34 3.19 14.95 -7.52
C PHE A 34 3.60 14.23 -6.24
N GLN A 35 3.51 12.90 -6.21
CA GLN A 35 3.90 12.11 -5.06
C GLN A 35 5.38 12.36 -4.66
N ILE A 36 6.26 12.32 -5.64
CA ILE A 36 7.70 12.48 -5.42
C ILE A 36 8.04 13.93 -5.02
N GLU A 37 7.45 14.93 -5.67
CA GLU A 37 7.67 16.35 -5.36
C GLU A 37 7.16 16.72 -3.97
N GLN A 38 6.10 16.04 -3.49
CA GLN A 38 5.59 16.19 -2.14
C GLN A 38 6.37 15.37 -1.09
N GLY A 39 7.43 14.67 -1.48
CA GLY A 39 8.37 14.02 -0.57
C GLY A 39 7.94 12.63 -0.08
N ILE A 40 7.18 11.88 -0.89
CA ILE A 40 6.88 10.48 -0.54
C ILE A 40 8.17 9.65 -0.48
N ASP A 41 8.24 8.68 0.44
CA ASP A 41 9.44 7.84 0.65
C ASP A 41 9.48 6.60 -0.26
N GLY A 42 8.35 6.19 -0.82
CA GLY A 42 8.26 5.07 -1.74
C GLY A 42 6.90 4.97 -2.43
N ILE A 43 6.83 4.18 -3.49
CA ILE A 43 5.59 3.94 -4.26
C ILE A 43 5.31 2.44 -4.31
N LEU A 44 4.12 2.04 -3.90
CA LEU A 44 3.57 0.71 -4.15
C LEU A 44 2.63 0.77 -5.36
N ALA A 45 3.05 0.22 -6.47
CA ALA A 45 2.23 -0.01 -7.67
C ALA A 45 1.46 -1.33 -7.58
N LEU A 46 0.35 -1.45 -8.27
CA LEU A 46 -0.42 -2.70 -8.42
C LEU A 46 -0.89 -3.33 -7.10
N GLY A 47 -1.04 -2.51 -6.05
CA GLY A 47 -1.75 -2.93 -4.84
C GLY A 47 -3.26 -2.98 -5.08
N THR A 48 -4.02 -3.30 -4.02
CA THR A 48 -5.49 -3.24 -4.04
C THR A 48 -6.00 -1.86 -4.48
N THR A 49 -5.36 -0.80 -3.99
CA THR A 49 -5.67 0.59 -4.31
C THR A 49 -5.40 0.92 -5.78
N GLY A 50 -4.45 0.24 -6.41
CA GLY A 50 -4.13 0.36 -7.84
C GLY A 50 -5.01 -0.48 -8.77
N GLU A 51 -6.05 -1.15 -8.26
CA GLU A 51 -7.02 -1.96 -9.02
C GLU A 51 -6.39 -3.04 -9.92
N SER A 52 -5.24 -3.61 -9.54
CA SER A 52 -4.53 -4.63 -10.33
C SER A 52 -5.36 -5.88 -10.64
N SER A 53 -6.37 -6.18 -9.80
CA SER A 53 -7.27 -7.33 -10.02
C SER A 53 -8.17 -7.22 -11.25
N THR A 54 -8.29 -6.02 -11.82
CA THR A 54 -9.11 -5.74 -13.03
C THR A 54 -8.26 -5.32 -14.24
N MET A 55 -6.94 -5.34 -14.09
CA MET A 55 -5.99 -5.10 -15.18
C MET A 55 -5.49 -6.44 -15.74
N THR A 56 -5.09 -6.43 -17.01
CA THR A 56 -4.38 -7.56 -17.62
C THR A 56 -2.91 -7.54 -17.18
N ASP A 57 -2.21 -8.64 -17.38
CA ASP A 57 -0.77 -8.70 -17.07
C ASP A 57 0.05 -7.71 -17.88
N GLU A 58 -0.34 -7.48 -19.14
CA GLU A 58 0.29 -6.51 -20.01
C GLU A 58 0.11 -5.10 -19.47
N GLU A 59 -1.11 -4.74 -19.03
CA GLU A 59 -1.39 -3.45 -18.40
C GLU A 59 -0.62 -3.29 -17.09
N ASP A 60 -0.56 -4.33 -16.24
CA ASP A 60 0.23 -4.32 -15.01
C ASP A 60 1.70 -3.94 -15.30
N ILE A 61 2.31 -4.55 -16.31
CA ILE A 61 3.71 -4.29 -16.67
C ILE A 61 3.89 -2.90 -17.29
N GLU A 62 2.96 -2.43 -18.11
CA GLU A 62 3.01 -1.08 -18.69
C GLU A 62 2.88 0.00 -17.61
N VAL A 63 1.97 -0.16 -16.65
CA VAL A 63 1.80 0.73 -15.50
C VAL A 63 3.10 0.80 -14.68
N VAL A 64 3.69 -0.34 -14.34
CA VAL A 64 4.95 -0.37 -13.58
C VAL A 64 6.09 0.28 -14.34
N LYS A 65 6.22 0.02 -15.64
CA LYS A 65 7.26 0.67 -16.47
C LYS A 65 7.10 2.18 -16.52
N ALA A 66 5.86 2.69 -16.66
CA ALA A 66 5.58 4.12 -16.62
C ALA A 66 5.98 4.73 -15.28
N ILE A 67 5.62 4.09 -14.15
CA ILE A 67 5.99 4.53 -12.81
C ILE A 67 7.53 4.53 -12.64
N LEU A 68 8.22 3.46 -13.02
CA LEU A 68 9.68 3.35 -12.94
C LEU A 68 10.39 4.41 -13.80
N ALA A 69 9.91 4.61 -15.04
CA ALA A 69 10.44 5.63 -15.94
C ALA A 69 10.28 7.05 -15.36
N ARG A 70 9.18 7.29 -14.62
CA ARG A 70 8.94 8.59 -14.01
C ARG A 70 9.68 8.75 -12.68
N ALA A 71 9.74 7.71 -11.86
CA ALA A 71 10.47 7.72 -10.59
C ALA A 71 11.98 7.92 -10.77
N GLN A 72 12.58 7.34 -11.81
CA GLN A 72 14.01 7.48 -12.14
C GLN A 72 14.94 7.19 -10.96
N GLY A 73 14.57 6.27 -10.08
CA GLY A 73 15.33 5.95 -8.88
C GLY A 73 15.32 7.04 -7.78
N ARG A 74 14.46 8.07 -7.89
CA ARG A 74 14.29 9.09 -6.84
C ARG A 74 13.66 8.50 -5.58
N VAL A 75 12.75 7.57 -5.75
CA VAL A 75 12.11 6.77 -4.69
C VAL A 75 12.02 5.31 -5.12
N PRO A 76 12.04 4.34 -4.18
CA PRO A 76 11.85 2.94 -4.51
C PRO A 76 10.41 2.67 -5.01
N VAL A 77 10.31 1.73 -5.96
CA VAL A 77 9.04 1.26 -6.51
C VAL A 77 8.85 -0.21 -6.15
N ILE A 78 7.76 -0.50 -5.44
CA ILE A 78 7.37 -1.84 -5.01
C ILE A 78 6.21 -2.30 -5.90
N GLY A 79 6.26 -3.53 -6.40
CA GLY A 79 5.20 -4.11 -7.24
C GLY A 79 4.31 -5.09 -6.47
N GLY A 80 2.99 -4.95 -6.59
CA GLY A 80 2.04 -5.94 -6.07
C GLY A 80 2.00 -7.20 -6.94
N ALA A 81 2.54 -8.33 -6.44
CA ALA A 81 2.64 -9.59 -7.17
C ALA A 81 1.75 -10.71 -6.60
N GLY A 82 0.96 -10.40 -5.57
CA GLY A 82 0.16 -11.41 -4.87
C GLY A 82 -1.03 -11.94 -5.67
N SER A 83 -1.27 -13.23 -5.54
CA SER A 83 -2.42 -13.94 -6.09
C SER A 83 -2.88 -15.03 -5.11
N ASN A 84 -4.08 -15.55 -5.29
CA ASN A 84 -4.57 -16.73 -4.57
C ASN A 84 -4.11 -18.07 -5.20
N SER A 85 -3.28 -17.99 -6.24
CA SER A 85 -2.55 -19.11 -6.85
C SER A 85 -1.04 -18.85 -6.68
N SER A 86 -0.31 -19.78 -6.05
CA SER A 86 1.14 -19.63 -5.85
C SER A 86 1.90 -19.54 -7.16
N ALA A 87 1.49 -20.30 -8.17
CA ALA A 87 2.11 -20.27 -9.49
C ALA A 87 1.89 -18.93 -10.20
N GLU A 88 0.69 -18.36 -10.06
CA GLU A 88 0.34 -17.05 -10.61
C GLU A 88 1.08 -15.93 -9.88
N SER A 89 1.16 -16.01 -8.55
CA SER A 89 1.93 -15.06 -7.74
C SER A 89 3.41 -15.05 -8.15
N LEU A 90 4.01 -16.23 -8.38
CA LEU A 90 5.38 -16.33 -8.87
C LEU A 90 5.53 -15.73 -10.27
N ARG A 91 4.64 -16.06 -11.20
CA ARG A 91 4.68 -15.52 -12.57
C ARG A 91 4.63 -13.99 -12.59
N LYS A 92 3.76 -13.39 -11.78
CA LYS A 92 3.68 -11.94 -11.62
C LYS A 92 4.95 -11.38 -10.96
N ALA A 93 5.45 -12.04 -9.94
CA ALA A 93 6.67 -11.64 -9.24
C ALA A 93 7.89 -11.58 -10.18
N GLU A 94 8.12 -12.65 -10.96
CA GLU A 94 9.21 -12.72 -11.96
C GLU A 94 9.06 -11.65 -13.05
N ALA A 95 7.82 -11.36 -13.49
CA ALA A 95 7.58 -10.33 -14.50
C ALA A 95 7.87 -8.92 -13.98
N LEU A 96 7.49 -8.63 -12.72
CA LEU A 96 7.74 -7.35 -12.06
C LEU A 96 9.22 -7.16 -11.73
N GLU A 97 9.90 -8.21 -11.24
CA GLU A 97 11.33 -8.20 -11.01
C GLU A 97 12.08 -7.90 -12.32
N LYS A 98 11.71 -8.56 -13.42
CA LYS A 98 12.27 -8.29 -14.76
C LYS A 98 11.97 -6.88 -15.25
N ALA A 99 10.84 -6.28 -14.86
CA ALA A 99 10.53 -4.89 -15.18
C ALA A 99 11.40 -3.90 -14.39
N GLY A 100 12.03 -4.33 -13.28
CA GLY A 100 13.01 -3.55 -12.52
C GLY A 100 12.44 -2.90 -11.26
N VAL A 101 11.41 -3.48 -10.63
CA VAL A 101 10.94 -3.01 -9.32
C VAL A 101 12.00 -3.24 -8.24
N ASP A 102 12.03 -2.39 -7.22
CA ASP A 102 12.97 -2.49 -6.10
C ASP A 102 12.55 -3.53 -5.06
N GLY A 103 11.28 -3.93 -5.06
CA GLY A 103 10.73 -4.95 -4.14
C GLY A 103 9.33 -5.40 -4.56
N LEU A 104 8.80 -6.39 -3.87
CA LEU A 104 7.48 -6.99 -4.14
C LEU A 104 6.58 -6.96 -2.91
N LEU A 105 5.28 -6.82 -3.13
CA LEU A 105 4.24 -7.02 -2.11
C LEU A 105 3.47 -8.30 -2.42
N LEU A 106 3.46 -9.25 -1.47
CA LEU A 106 2.83 -10.55 -1.60
C LEU A 106 1.66 -10.67 -0.62
N ILE A 107 0.43 -10.80 -1.11
CA ILE A 107 -0.76 -10.95 -0.28
C ILE A 107 -1.01 -12.43 0.09
N THR A 108 -1.64 -12.68 1.26
CA THR A 108 -2.18 -14.00 1.58
C THR A 108 -3.17 -14.46 0.54
N PRO A 109 -3.27 -15.79 0.25
CA PRO A 109 -4.25 -16.29 -0.71
C PRO A 109 -5.68 -15.95 -0.24
N TYR A 110 -6.42 -15.24 -1.09
CA TYR A 110 -7.79 -14.80 -0.86
C TYR A 110 -8.78 -15.77 -1.50
N TYR A 111 -10.03 -15.77 -1.04
CA TYR A 111 -11.14 -16.58 -1.54
C TYR A 111 -10.98 -18.09 -1.27
N ASN A 112 -10.03 -18.79 -1.90
CA ASN A 112 -9.76 -20.22 -1.69
C ASN A 112 -9.12 -20.50 -0.31
N LYS A 113 -8.57 -19.46 0.36
CA LYS A 113 -7.91 -19.56 1.67
C LYS A 113 -6.82 -20.64 1.69
N SER A 114 -6.34 -21.03 2.85
CA SER A 114 -5.45 -22.17 3.05
C SER A 114 -5.36 -22.52 4.54
N ASN A 115 -4.79 -23.68 4.85
CA ASN A 115 -4.36 -24.00 6.21
C ASN A 115 -3.00 -23.31 6.52
N GLU A 116 -2.57 -23.38 7.77
CA GLU A 116 -1.35 -22.69 8.24
C GLU A 116 -0.11 -23.05 7.41
N GLU A 117 0.13 -24.33 7.18
CA GLU A 117 1.28 -24.78 6.40
C GLU A 117 1.20 -24.35 4.92
N GLY A 118 0.01 -24.40 4.34
CA GLY A 118 -0.20 -23.95 2.96
C GLY A 118 0.06 -22.46 2.77
N ILE A 119 -0.26 -21.62 3.77
CA ILE A 119 0.09 -20.18 3.75
C ILE A 119 1.61 -20.01 3.78
N TYR A 120 2.33 -20.75 4.63
CA TYR A 120 3.79 -20.72 4.66
C TYR A 120 4.38 -21.14 3.31
N GLN A 121 3.93 -22.27 2.77
CA GLN A 121 4.42 -22.78 1.47
C GLN A 121 4.10 -21.82 0.32
N HIS A 122 2.95 -21.13 0.36
CA HIS A 122 2.59 -20.12 -0.63
C HIS A 122 3.60 -18.99 -0.69
N PHE A 123 3.98 -18.43 0.44
CA PHE A 123 4.99 -17.35 0.48
C PHE A 123 6.39 -17.88 0.14
N SER A 124 6.83 -18.98 0.76
CA SER A 124 8.15 -19.57 0.51
C SER A 124 8.33 -19.92 -0.97
N TYR A 125 7.26 -20.38 -1.66
CA TYR A 125 7.31 -20.72 -3.06
C TYR A 125 7.74 -19.53 -3.95
N VAL A 126 7.32 -18.31 -3.62
CA VAL A 126 7.74 -17.09 -4.32
C VAL A 126 9.10 -16.61 -3.81
N LEU A 127 9.27 -16.52 -2.49
CA LEU A 127 10.50 -16.03 -1.85
C LEU A 127 11.75 -16.81 -2.29
N ASP A 128 11.63 -18.12 -2.49
CA ASP A 128 12.72 -18.99 -2.95
C ASP A 128 13.14 -18.76 -4.42
N ARG A 129 12.36 -17.97 -5.20
CA ARG A 129 12.48 -17.89 -6.67
C ARG A 129 12.64 -16.48 -7.22
N VAL A 130 12.67 -15.48 -6.36
CA VAL A 130 12.93 -14.08 -6.72
C VAL A 130 14.15 -13.57 -5.96
N ASP A 131 14.87 -12.62 -6.52
CA ASP A 131 16.07 -12.03 -5.90
C ASP A 131 15.76 -10.71 -5.19
N VAL A 132 14.62 -10.05 -5.52
CA VAL A 132 14.21 -8.78 -4.91
C VAL A 132 13.52 -9.00 -3.56
N PRO A 133 13.67 -8.08 -2.59
CA PRO A 133 13.05 -8.17 -1.28
C PRO A 133 11.52 -8.16 -1.36
N CYS A 134 10.87 -8.97 -0.54
CA CYS A 134 9.42 -9.12 -0.52
C CYS A 134 8.82 -8.68 0.81
N ILE A 135 7.72 -7.94 0.74
CA ILE A 135 6.86 -7.59 1.88
C ILE A 135 5.67 -8.55 1.88
N LEU A 136 5.46 -9.23 2.99
CA LEU A 136 4.27 -10.07 3.20
C LEU A 136 3.08 -9.17 3.52
N TYR A 137 1.90 -9.45 2.95
CA TYR A 137 0.73 -8.62 3.21
C TYR A 137 -0.35 -9.40 3.95
N ASN A 138 -0.61 -8.97 5.20
CA ASN A 138 -1.63 -9.54 6.06
C ASN A 138 -2.85 -8.61 6.12
N ILE A 139 -3.95 -9.00 5.49
CA ILE A 139 -5.21 -8.25 5.46
C ILE A 139 -6.43 -9.19 5.53
N PRO A 140 -6.72 -9.77 6.69
CA PRO A 140 -7.79 -10.76 6.84
C PRO A 140 -9.18 -10.24 6.48
N GLY A 141 -9.44 -8.94 6.63
CA GLY A 141 -10.70 -8.32 6.24
C GLY A 141 -11.01 -8.43 4.74
N ARG A 142 -9.99 -8.60 3.88
CA ARG A 142 -10.15 -8.80 2.43
C ARG A 142 -9.95 -10.25 2.02
N THR A 143 -8.99 -10.94 2.62
CA THR A 143 -8.60 -12.28 2.17
C THR A 143 -9.35 -13.40 2.88
N GLY A 144 -9.89 -13.13 4.06
CA GLY A 144 -10.55 -14.13 4.90
C GLY A 144 -9.58 -15.13 5.56
N CYS A 145 -8.26 -14.84 5.52
CA CYS A 145 -7.24 -15.59 6.25
C CYS A 145 -6.11 -14.66 6.72
N SER A 146 -5.35 -15.10 7.72
CA SER A 146 -4.23 -14.35 8.31
C SER A 146 -2.95 -15.16 8.25
N ILE A 147 -1.81 -14.48 8.24
CA ILE A 147 -0.52 -15.10 8.50
C ILE A 147 -0.45 -15.37 10.01
N SER A 148 -0.33 -16.63 10.44
CA SER A 148 -0.22 -16.93 11.87
C SER A 148 1.11 -16.39 12.45
N GLU A 149 1.13 -16.12 13.75
CA GLU A 149 2.36 -15.72 14.46
C GLU A 149 3.53 -16.69 14.17
N ARG A 150 3.24 -18.01 14.18
CA ARG A 150 4.21 -19.04 13.83
C ARG A 150 4.75 -18.91 12.41
N ASN A 151 3.90 -18.57 11.45
CA ASN A 151 4.32 -18.36 10.07
C ASN A 151 5.13 -17.07 9.91
N VAL A 152 4.77 -16.00 10.63
CA VAL A 152 5.60 -14.78 10.66
C VAL A 152 7.00 -15.11 11.18
N GLN A 153 7.12 -15.86 12.27
CA GLN A 153 8.40 -16.31 12.82
C GLN A 153 9.25 -17.08 11.80
N ARG A 154 8.63 -18.01 11.07
CA ARG A 154 9.33 -18.83 10.06
C ARG A 154 9.75 -17.99 8.85
N LEU A 155 8.85 -17.14 8.36
CA LEU A 155 9.08 -16.31 7.17
C LEU A 155 10.06 -15.17 7.45
N ALA A 156 10.06 -14.58 8.66
CA ALA A 156 11.04 -13.57 9.04
C ALA A 156 12.49 -14.04 9.02
N ALA A 157 12.72 -15.36 9.07
CA ALA A 157 14.04 -15.96 8.92
C ALA A 157 14.46 -16.15 7.45
N HIS A 158 13.59 -15.89 6.49
CA HIS A 158 13.88 -16.06 5.07
C HIS A 158 14.62 -14.82 4.53
N PRO A 159 15.75 -14.97 3.81
CA PRO A 159 16.59 -13.84 3.38
C PRO A 159 15.88 -12.83 2.47
N ASN A 160 14.89 -13.26 1.69
CA ASN A 160 14.10 -12.40 0.78
C ASN A 160 12.79 -11.88 1.42
N ALA A 161 12.42 -12.33 2.62
CA ALA A 161 11.31 -11.75 3.36
C ALA A 161 11.82 -10.51 4.11
N TRP A 162 11.56 -9.35 3.55
CA TRP A 162 12.03 -8.08 4.11
C TRP A 162 11.12 -7.52 5.20
N GLY A 163 9.85 -7.90 5.21
CA GLY A 163 8.92 -7.42 6.24
C GLY A 163 7.47 -7.79 6.00
N ILE A 164 6.61 -7.16 6.78
CA ILE A 164 5.17 -7.36 6.72
C ILE A 164 4.42 -6.01 6.64
N LYS A 165 3.47 -5.91 5.71
CA LYS A 165 2.41 -4.91 5.73
C LYS A 165 1.27 -5.45 6.58
N GLU A 166 1.11 -4.89 7.77
CA GLU A 166 0.09 -5.31 8.74
C GLU A 166 -1.16 -4.44 8.62
N ALA A 167 -2.25 -5.04 8.19
CA ALA A 167 -3.53 -4.39 7.94
C ALA A 167 -4.72 -5.17 8.53
N SER A 168 -4.51 -5.91 9.62
CA SER A 168 -5.60 -6.61 10.30
C SER A 168 -6.48 -5.68 11.14
N GLY A 169 -5.95 -4.52 11.59
CA GLY A 169 -6.58 -3.68 12.58
C GLY A 169 -6.51 -4.24 14.00
N ASP A 170 -5.82 -5.37 14.22
CA ASP A 170 -5.66 -6.03 15.51
C ASP A 170 -4.31 -5.69 16.14
N ILE A 171 -4.31 -4.73 17.07
CA ILE A 171 -3.10 -4.33 17.80
C ILE A 171 -2.48 -5.47 18.61
N SER A 172 -3.30 -6.41 19.09
CA SER A 172 -2.83 -7.59 19.82
C SER A 172 -2.04 -8.53 18.90
N TYR A 173 -2.51 -8.72 17.67
CA TYR A 173 -1.78 -9.47 16.65
C TYR A 173 -0.50 -8.71 16.25
N ALA A 174 -0.58 -7.42 15.96
CA ALA A 174 0.59 -6.61 15.62
C ALA A 174 1.68 -6.66 16.71
N THR A 175 1.29 -6.65 17.99
CA THR A 175 2.22 -6.80 19.12
C THR A 175 2.94 -8.16 19.11
N LYS A 176 2.27 -9.24 18.69
CA LYS A 176 2.92 -10.55 18.55
C LYS A 176 3.91 -10.56 17.39
N VAL A 177 3.53 -9.96 16.26
CA VAL A 177 4.39 -9.80 15.07
C VAL A 177 5.64 -8.99 15.41
N ALA A 178 5.50 -7.92 16.18
CA ALA A 178 6.61 -7.06 16.59
C ALA A 178 7.78 -7.79 17.30
N ARG A 179 7.53 -8.96 17.88
CA ARG A 179 8.57 -9.81 18.49
C ARG A 179 9.60 -10.35 17.50
N TYR A 180 9.26 -10.36 16.21
CA TYR A 180 10.09 -10.92 15.13
C TYR A 180 10.74 -9.85 14.28
N LEU A 181 10.53 -8.56 14.61
CA LEU A 181 11.21 -7.46 13.94
C LEU A 181 12.70 -7.48 14.25
N SER A 182 13.49 -7.16 13.23
CA SER A 182 14.95 -7.13 13.27
C SER A 182 15.48 -6.14 12.22
N ASP A 183 16.79 -6.03 12.11
CA ASP A 183 17.42 -5.23 11.04
C ASP A 183 17.11 -5.77 9.62
N ASP A 184 16.72 -7.03 9.50
CA ASP A 184 16.42 -7.69 8.22
C ASP A 184 14.92 -7.91 7.98
N PHE A 185 14.06 -7.74 8.98
CA PHE A 185 12.60 -7.93 8.85
C PHE A 185 11.85 -6.84 9.60
N THR A 186 11.13 -5.99 8.86
CA THR A 186 10.42 -4.84 9.41
C THR A 186 8.89 -4.94 9.26
N MET A 187 8.17 -3.96 9.79
CA MET A 187 6.72 -3.85 9.68
C MET A 187 6.32 -2.48 9.15
N TRP A 188 5.32 -2.43 8.27
CA TRP A 188 4.62 -1.22 7.88
C TRP A 188 3.15 -1.34 8.28
N SER A 189 2.58 -0.24 8.78
CA SER A 189 1.13 -0.16 8.89
C SER A 189 0.49 -0.25 7.50
N GLY A 190 -0.55 -1.05 7.37
CA GLY A 190 -1.41 -1.06 6.19
C GLY A 190 -2.71 -0.28 6.39
N ASN A 191 -2.90 0.29 7.60
CA ASN A 191 -4.05 1.08 8.00
C ASN A 191 -3.60 2.48 8.42
N ASP A 192 -4.14 3.51 7.79
CA ASP A 192 -3.75 4.90 8.04
C ASP A 192 -4.13 5.40 9.44
N ASP A 193 -5.17 4.86 10.05
CA ASP A 193 -5.57 5.15 11.43
C ASP A 193 -4.70 4.46 12.50
N MET A 194 -3.83 3.53 12.09
CA MET A 194 -2.97 2.75 12.96
C MET A 194 -1.47 3.08 12.83
N ILE A 195 -1.11 4.20 12.15
CA ILE A 195 0.31 4.54 11.91
C ILE A 195 1.05 4.68 13.25
N VAL A 196 0.65 5.61 14.10
CA VAL A 196 1.31 5.85 15.40
C VAL A 196 1.28 4.64 16.33
N PRO A 197 0.16 3.91 16.50
CA PRO A 197 0.15 2.65 17.22
C PRO A 197 1.19 1.63 16.74
N LEU A 198 1.34 1.42 15.43
CA LEU A 198 2.31 0.46 14.93
C LEU A 198 3.75 0.98 14.98
N LEU A 199 3.98 2.27 14.77
CA LEU A 199 5.29 2.89 15.01
C LEU A 199 5.76 2.67 16.46
N SER A 200 4.84 2.72 17.45
CA SER A 200 5.16 2.44 18.85
C SER A 200 5.57 0.98 19.11
N LEU A 201 5.25 0.07 18.22
CA LEU A 201 5.67 -1.34 18.22
C LEU A 201 6.95 -1.59 17.41
N GLY A 202 7.55 -0.55 16.82
CA GLY A 202 8.78 -0.64 16.02
C GLY A 202 8.56 -0.74 14.52
N ALA A 203 7.38 -0.39 14.01
CA ALA A 203 7.16 -0.31 12.57
C ALA A 203 8.05 0.78 11.94
N SER A 204 8.47 0.56 10.69
CA SER A 204 9.28 1.50 9.92
C SER A 204 8.46 2.65 9.28
N GLY A 205 7.14 2.48 9.19
CA GLY A 205 6.28 3.48 8.58
C GLY A 205 4.91 2.93 8.18
N VAL A 206 4.40 3.40 7.06
CA VAL A 206 3.07 3.05 6.55
C VAL A 206 3.09 2.80 5.04
N ILE A 207 2.30 1.85 4.58
CA ILE A 207 1.91 1.73 3.17
C ILE A 207 0.46 2.23 3.08
N SER A 208 0.32 3.48 2.69
CA SER A 208 -0.79 4.39 2.96
C SER A 208 -1.73 4.56 1.76
N VAL A 209 -3.02 4.68 2.02
CA VAL A 209 -4.03 5.20 1.08
C VAL A 209 -4.13 6.72 1.19
N TRP A 210 -4.10 7.27 2.40
CA TRP A 210 -4.16 8.72 2.66
C TRP A 210 -3.05 9.49 1.93
N SER A 211 -1.84 8.93 1.84
CA SER A 211 -0.72 9.55 1.14
C SER A 211 -0.98 9.80 -0.36
N ASN A 212 -1.99 9.19 -0.98
CA ASN A 212 -2.39 9.60 -2.33
C ASN A 212 -2.85 11.07 -2.38
N LEU A 213 -3.52 11.56 -1.31
CA LEU A 213 -4.04 12.93 -1.25
C LEU A 213 -3.00 13.92 -0.71
N ASP A 214 -2.28 13.52 0.35
CA ASP A 214 -1.33 14.37 1.05
C ASP A 214 -0.06 13.58 1.41
N PRO A 215 0.82 13.33 0.43
CA PRO A 215 2.05 12.58 0.63
C PRO A 215 2.94 13.20 1.72
N LYS A 216 3.04 14.55 1.67
CA LYS A 216 3.87 15.31 2.60
C LYS A 216 3.44 15.13 4.04
N MET A 217 2.14 15.19 4.32
CA MET A 217 1.64 15.08 5.69
C MET A 217 1.88 13.69 6.28
N VAL A 218 1.72 12.64 5.48
CA VAL A 218 1.99 11.27 5.93
C VAL A 218 3.50 11.05 6.14
N HIS A 219 4.34 11.59 5.26
CA HIS A 219 5.79 11.62 5.43
C HIS A 219 6.18 12.35 6.74
N ASP A 220 5.65 13.56 6.95
CA ASP A 220 5.95 14.38 8.12
C ASP A 220 5.55 13.67 9.43
N LEU A 221 4.40 13.00 9.45
CA LEU A 221 3.92 12.22 10.60
C LEU A 221 4.92 11.12 10.98
N VAL A 222 5.33 10.30 10.00
CA VAL A 222 6.28 9.20 10.25
C VAL A 222 7.65 9.74 10.61
N THR A 223 8.11 10.78 9.93
CA THR A 223 9.40 11.43 10.19
C THR A 223 9.46 12.06 11.59
N ALA A 224 8.38 12.73 12.03
CA ALA A 224 8.28 13.27 13.38
C ALA A 224 8.43 12.17 14.44
N TRP A 225 7.79 11.03 14.23
CA TRP A 225 7.96 9.88 15.12
C TRP A 225 9.43 9.43 15.22
N HIS A 226 10.09 9.20 14.09
CA HIS A 226 11.48 8.73 14.06
C HIS A 226 12.49 9.76 14.61
N ARG A 227 12.14 11.04 14.60
CA ARG A 227 12.91 12.10 15.26
C ARG A 227 12.66 12.21 16.76
N GLY A 228 11.76 11.41 17.32
CA GLY A 228 11.38 11.45 18.73
C GLY A 228 10.34 12.54 19.05
N GLU A 229 9.78 13.21 18.06
CA GLU A 229 8.71 14.21 18.19
C GLU A 229 7.32 13.53 18.32
N VAL A 230 7.22 12.60 19.29
CA VAL A 230 6.06 11.70 19.45
C VAL A 230 4.74 12.46 19.63
N SER A 231 4.77 13.61 20.33
CA SER A 231 3.57 14.44 20.51
C SER A 231 3.06 14.99 19.19
N LEU A 232 3.96 15.47 18.31
CA LEU A 232 3.60 15.96 16.98
C LEU A 232 3.04 14.83 16.10
N ALA A 233 3.70 13.68 16.06
CA ALA A 233 3.20 12.53 15.30
C ALA A 233 1.77 12.13 15.73
N ARG A 234 1.52 12.09 17.05
CA ARG A 234 0.18 11.83 17.60
C ARG A 234 -0.83 12.91 17.22
N GLU A 235 -0.45 14.17 17.28
CA GLU A 235 -1.34 15.29 16.91
C GLU A 235 -1.73 15.20 15.44
N LEU A 236 -0.78 14.96 14.53
CA LEU A 236 -1.04 14.78 13.11
C LEU A 236 -1.97 13.58 12.85
N GLN A 237 -1.71 12.43 13.49
CA GLN A 237 -2.59 11.25 13.39
C GLN A 237 -4.03 11.57 13.77
N LEU A 238 -4.25 12.30 14.86
CA LEU A 238 -5.58 12.61 15.37
C LEU A 238 -6.25 13.73 14.57
N GLN A 239 -5.51 14.72 14.10
CA GLN A 239 -6.02 15.82 13.28
C GLN A 239 -6.65 15.33 11.98
N TYR A 240 -6.02 14.34 11.33
CA TYR A 240 -6.47 13.81 10.03
C TYR A 240 -7.35 12.56 10.13
N LEU A 241 -7.74 12.15 11.35
CA LEU A 241 -8.51 10.92 11.57
C LEU A 241 -9.86 10.92 10.85
N ASP A 242 -10.57 12.05 10.81
CA ASP A 242 -11.85 12.18 10.08
C ASP A 242 -11.64 11.94 8.57
N LEU A 243 -10.56 12.48 7.98
CA LEU A 243 -10.22 12.27 6.58
C LEU A 243 -9.88 10.81 6.31
N VAL A 244 -9.04 10.21 7.15
CA VAL A 244 -8.66 8.80 7.05
C VAL A 244 -9.91 7.91 7.08
N HIS A 245 -10.83 8.13 8.00
CA HIS A 245 -12.08 7.35 8.06
C HIS A 245 -12.97 7.58 6.84
N ALA A 246 -13.04 8.81 6.31
CA ALA A 246 -13.79 9.11 5.11
C ALA A 246 -13.22 8.40 3.86
N LEU A 247 -11.91 8.15 3.80
CA LEU A 247 -11.28 7.38 2.72
C LEU A 247 -11.63 5.88 2.74
N PHE A 248 -12.26 5.41 3.81
CA PHE A 248 -12.71 4.03 3.98
C PHE A 248 -14.21 3.91 4.29
N CYS A 249 -15.00 4.99 4.10
CA CYS A 249 -16.46 4.95 4.30
C CYS A 249 -17.16 4.05 3.26
N GLU A 250 -16.51 3.82 2.12
CA GLU A 250 -16.82 2.76 1.16
C GLU A 250 -15.57 1.93 0.85
N VAL A 251 -15.73 0.91 0.01
CA VAL A 251 -14.61 0.02 -0.35
C VAL A 251 -13.48 0.81 -1.04
N ASN A 252 -12.27 0.78 -0.45
CA ASN A 252 -11.08 1.31 -1.09
C ASN A 252 -10.78 0.52 -2.40
N PRO A 253 -10.52 1.19 -3.56
CA PRO A 253 -10.11 2.59 -3.73
C PRO A 253 -11.23 3.58 -4.12
N ILE A 254 -12.49 3.27 -3.93
CA ILE A 254 -13.58 4.14 -4.37
C ILE A 254 -13.44 5.56 -3.78
N PRO A 255 -13.36 5.76 -2.44
CA PRO A 255 -13.27 7.11 -1.88
C PRO A 255 -11.99 7.86 -2.28
N VAL A 256 -10.84 7.19 -2.30
CA VAL A 256 -9.58 7.87 -2.62
C VAL A 256 -9.54 8.34 -4.08
N LYS A 257 -10.08 7.57 -5.04
CA LYS A 257 -10.18 8.01 -6.44
C LYS A 257 -11.20 9.15 -6.61
N ALA A 258 -12.33 9.08 -5.91
CA ALA A 258 -13.29 10.17 -5.86
C ALA A 258 -12.67 11.47 -5.30
N ALA A 259 -11.86 11.37 -4.25
CA ALA A 259 -11.13 12.50 -3.69
C ALA A 259 -10.12 13.10 -4.69
N LEU A 260 -9.32 12.26 -5.34
CA LEU A 260 -8.34 12.70 -6.33
C LEU A 260 -8.96 13.33 -7.57
N ALA A 261 -10.14 12.86 -7.98
CA ALA A 261 -10.90 13.51 -9.05
C ALA A 261 -11.35 14.92 -8.66
N ARG A 262 -11.80 15.12 -7.40
CA ARG A 262 -12.15 16.45 -6.87
C ARG A 262 -10.95 17.38 -6.75
N MET A 263 -9.77 16.83 -6.51
CA MET A 263 -8.50 17.56 -6.51
C MET A 263 -7.95 17.82 -7.92
N GLY A 264 -8.57 17.29 -8.97
CA GLY A 264 -8.20 17.52 -10.38
C GLY A 264 -7.02 16.67 -10.87
N PHE A 265 -6.64 15.61 -10.18
CA PHE A 265 -5.54 14.74 -10.60
C PHE A 265 -5.95 13.74 -11.69
N MET A 266 -7.20 13.29 -11.71
CA MET A 266 -7.72 12.28 -12.63
C MET A 266 -9.22 12.39 -12.78
N GLU A 267 -9.80 11.68 -13.74
CA GLU A 267 -11.24 11.48 -13.83
C GLU A 267 -11.72 10.44 -12.83
N GLU A 268 -12.98 10.57 -12.34
CA GLU A 268 -13.60 9.60 -11.43
C GLU A 268 -14.10 8.38 -12.21
N ASN A 269 -13.19 7.53 -12.63
CA ASN A 269 -13.47 6.30 -13.36
C ASN A 269 -12.97 5.06 -12.60
N TYR A 270 -13.77 4.01 -12.65
CA TYR A 270 -13.53 2.72 -12.00
C TYR A 270 -13.73 1.59 -13.00
N ARG A 271 -13.04 0.47 -12.82
CA ARG A 271 -13.37 -0.78 -13.51
C ARG A 271 -14.31 -1.62 -12.64
N LEU A 272 -15.32 -2.20 -13.26
CA LEU A 272 -16.21 -3.14 -12.55
C LEU A 272 -15.40 -4.27 -11.89
N PRO A 273 -15.76 -4.68 -10.67
CA PRO A 273 -17.03 -4.44 -9.99
C PRO A 273 -17.12 -3.13 -9.19
N LEU A 274 -16.07 -2.30 -9.18
CA LEU A 274 -16.12 -1.01 -8.47
C LEU A 274 -17.03 -0.03 -9.21
N TRP A 275 -17.67 0.87 -8.45
CA TRP A 275 -18.60 1.87 -8.94
C TRP A 275 -18.49 3.16 -8.14
N LYS A 276 -19.11 4.22 -8.64
CA LYS A 276 -19.11 5.54 -7.98
C LYS A 276 -19.71 5.48 -6.59
N MET A 277 -19.22 6.34 -5.71
CA MET A 277 -19.75 6.53 -4.37
C MET A 277 -21.24 6.90 -4.36
N THR A 278 -21.92 6.56 -3.26
CA THR A 278 -23.23 7.13 -2.96
C THR A 278 -23.11 8.64 -2.70
N GLU A 279 -24.18 9.39 -2.95
CA GLU A 279 -24.20 10.85 -2.69
C GLU A 279 -23.93 11.16 -1.20
N GLU A 280 -24.50 10.35 -0.29
CA GLU A 280 -24.30 10.49 1.15
C GLU A 280 -22.81 10.36 1.55
N HIS A 281 -22.12 9.33 1.05
CA HIS A 281 -20.70 9.13 1.37
C HIS A 281 -19.80 10.13 0.64
N ALA A 282 -20.17 10.59 -0.56
CA ALA A 282 -19.46 11.66 -1.27
C ALA A 282 -19.47 12.96 -0.45
N GLU A 283 -20.59 13.29 0.19
CA GLU A 283 -20.73 14.46 1.06
C GLU A 283 -19.88 14.33 2.33
N VAL A 284 -19.83 13.13 2.94
CA VAL A 284 -18.93 12.82 4.08
C VAL A 284 -17.47 13.04 3.69
N LEU A 285 -17.06 12.50 2.53
CA LEU A 285 -15.69 12.65 2.02
C LEU A 285 -15.33 14.12 1.78
N GLU A 286 -16.16 14.86 1.06
CA GLU A 286 -15.90 16.27 0.74
C GLU A 286 -15.80 17.14 2.01
N ASN A 287 -16.67 16.91 3.00
CA ASN A 287 -16.60 17.63 4.27
C ASN A 287 -15.30 17.33 5.02
N ALA A 288 -14.83 16.08 5.01
CA ALA A 288 -13.55 15.71 5.61
C ALA A 288 -12.37 16.35 4.86
N MET A 289 -12.42 16.38 3.51
CA MET A 289 -11.39 17.02 2.68
C MET A 289 -11.31 18.53 2.91
N ARG A 290 -12.46 19.24 3.03
CA ARG A 290 -12.48 20.68 3.37
C ARG A 290 -11.88 20.94 4.74
N LYS A 291 -12.24 20.14 5.75
CA LYS A 291 -11.64 20.24 7.10
C LYS A 291 -10.12 20.02 7.08
N ALA A 292 -9.64 19.14 6.22
CA ALA A 292 -8.21 18.86 6.03
C ALA A 292 -7.49 19.92 5.16
N GLY A 293 -8.21 20.88 4.57
CA GLY A 293 -7.64 21.91 3.67
C GLY A 293 -7.27 21.40 2.28
N LEU A 294 -7.84 20.28 1.86
CA LEU A 294 -7.59 19.69 0.53
C LEU A 294 -8.58 20.18 -0.53
N LEU A 295 -9.66 20.82 -0.13
CA LEU A 295 -10.64 21.50 -1.01
C LEU A 295 -10.94 22.87 -0.43
N ASP A 296 -11.29 23.80 -1.33
CA ASP A 296 -11.79 25.13 -0.96
C ASP A 296 -13.11 25.01 -0.16
N ALA A 297 -13.37 26.01 0.67
CA ALA A 297 -14.53 26.05 1.58
C ALA A 297 -15.86 26.14 0.82
#